data_b9225c8ff8e6407677b54dda9a5f268f
#
_entry.id   b9225c8ff8e6407677b54dda9a5f268f
#
_cell.length_a   1.000
_cell.length_b   1.000
_cell.length_c   1.000
_cell.angle_alpha   90.00
_cell.angle_beta   90.00
_cell.angle_gamma   90.00
#
_symmetry.space_group_name_H-M   'P 1'
#
loop_
_entity.id
_entity.type
_entity.pdbx_description
1 polymer ?
#
loop_
_entity_poly.entity_id
_entity_poly.type
_entity_poly.pdbx_seq_one_letter_code
_entity_poly.pdbx_strand_id
1 'polypeptide(L)'
;MGMARPVPMLVFTPVALAPRRSRAHTKAMSHSEEPTSIPVRPVFDTLPSYAAGKPPAPVEGLTRYKLSSNENPLGPVPEVARVLAEFDAVHRYPDPLSTALRTALAGQLGVDAEDIVTGAGSLGALNQILKTFAGVNADDVQDEVIYAWRSFEAYPILVGIMGARSVQVPNLPNGAHDLDAIAAAVTDRTRLILVCTPNNPTGPAVTESQIRSFLAKVPATVPVVIDEAYFEFCAASSIPKGEEPPLNGLDIYRDYPNVIILRTFSKAQGLAGLRVGYSISHPQITRHLRVAATPFAVSALAERAAVASIEHQEAVMARVSHIVAERERVTARLRELGYEFPGTYANFVWLPLGERTGEFVDLMNRNALSVRAFGSEGVRVSIGEIEANDRFLSLCELFAQEG
;
A
#
# COMPACT_ATOMS: atom_id res chain seq x y z
N MET A 1 21.88 43.15 -25.58
CA MET A 1 21.38 42.42 -26.78
C MET A 1 22.07 41.09 -26.81
N GLY A 2 21.46 40.06 -26.24
CA GLY A 2 21.94 38.68 -26.25
C GLY A 2 20.87 37.82 -26.93
N MET A 3 21.20 37.30 -28.11
CA MET A 3 20.32 36.45 -28.90
C MET A 3 20.18 35.09 -28.23
N ALA A 4 18.94 34.71 -27.92
CA ALA A 4 18.59 33.35 -27.50
C ALA A 4 18.81 32.36 -28.65
N ARG A 5 19.51 31.26 -28.39
CA ARG A 5 19.66 30.14 -29.34
C ARG A 5 18.34 29.35 -29.41
N PRO A 6 17.90 28.97 -30.64
CA PRO A 6 16.69 28.15 -30.78
C PRO A 6 16.94 26.72 -30.30
N VAL A 7 15.94 26.17 -29.58
CA VAL A 7 15.86 24.77 -29.17
C VAL A 7 15.61 23.89 -30.40
N PRO A 8 16.32 22.78 -30.64
CA PRO A 8 16.08 21.93 -31.80
C PRO A 8 14.73 21.22 -31.68
N MET A 9 13.91 21.42 -32.70
CA MET A 9 12.65 20.73 -32.89
C MET A 9 12.92 19.26 -33.26
N LEU A 10 12.47 18.31 -32.44
CA LEU A 10 12.51 16.89 -32.78
C LEU A 10 11.56 16.61 -33.94
N VAL A 11 12.13 16.37 -35.11
CA VAL A 11 11.40 15.94 -36.31
C VAL A 11 11.20 14.42 -36.21
N PHE A 12 9.96 13.99 -36.01
CA PHE A 12 9.60 12.58 -36.14
C PHE A 12 9.59 12.22 -37.62
N THR A 13 10.50 11.38 -38.07
CA THR A 13 10.43 10.76 -39.40
C THR A 13 9.35 9.68 -39.40
N PRO A 14 8.35 9.74 -40.29
CA PRO A 14 7.35 8.69 -40.38
C PRO A 14 7.98 7.41 -40.93
N VAL A 15 7.81 6.31 -40.20
CA VAL A 15 8.14 4.96 -40.65
C VAL A 15 7.16 4.63 -41.81
N ALA A 16 7.70 4.42 -43.01
CA ALA A 16 6.92 4.03 -44.18
C ALA A 16 6.30 2.65 -43.97
N LEU A 17 4.98 2.59 -43.84
CA LEU A 17 4.20 1.36 -43.88
C LEU A 17 4.20 0.80 -45.32
N ALA A 18 4.69 -0.42 -45.52
CA ALA A 18 4.60 -1.15 -46.77
C ALA A 18 3.13 -1.33 -47.22
N PRO A 19 2.83 -1.30 -48.53
CA PRO A 19 1.45 -1.35 -49.02
C PRO A 19 0.83 -2.73 -48.72
N ARG A 20 -0.29 -2.72 -47.96
CA ARG A 20 -1.14 -3.92 -47.78
C ARG A 20 -1.81 -4.26 -49.09
N ARG A 21 -1.54 -5.47 -49.61
CA ARG A 21 -2.27 -6.03 -50.74
C ARG A 21 -3.73 -6.24 -50.35
N SER A 22 -4.64 -5.54 -51.03
CA SER A 22 -6.09 -5.73 -50.95
C SER A 22 -6.47 -7.11 -51.47
N ARG A 23 -7.02 -7.99 -50.66
CA ARG A 23 -7.86 -9.09 -51.13
C ARG A 23 -9.28 -8.80 -50.63
N ALA A 24 -10.09 -8.28 -51.54
CA ALA A 24 -11.53 -8.27 -51.35
C ALA A 24 -12.07 -9.71 -51.48
N HIS A 25 -12.56 -10.25 -50.35
CA HIS A 25 -13.47 -11.36 -50.37
C HIS A 25 -14.62 -11.04 -49.41
N THR A 26 -15.67 -10.50 -50.00
CA THR A 26 -16.98 -10.40 -49.35
C THR A 26 -17.54 -11.81 -49.20
N LYS A 27 -17.36 -12.40 -48.01
CA LYS A 27 -18.07 -13.66 -47.66
C LYS A 27 -19.20 -13.26 -46.73
N ALA A 28 -20.44 -13.55 -47.11
CA ALA A 28 -21.60 -13.35 -46.29
C ALA A 28 -21.42 -14.16 -44.98
N MET A 29 -21.45 -13.50 -43.83
CA MET A 29 -21.34 -14.15 -42.51
C MET A 29 -22.66 -14.83 -42.18
N SER A 30 -22.64 -16.17 -42.08
CA SER A 30 -23.70 -16.91 -41.41
C SER A 30 -23.51 -16.77 -39.89
N HIS A 31 -24.52 -16.29 -39.18
CA HIS A 31 -24.55 -16.11 -37.74
C HIS A 31 -24.64 -17.47 -37.02
N SER A 32 -23.50 -18.16 -36.83
CA SER A 32 -23.34 -19.28 -35.89
C SER A 32 -21.87 -19.57 -35.53
N GLU A 33 -20.98 -18.57 -35.62
CA GLU A 33 -19.62 -18.72 -35.10
C GLU A 33 -19.60 -18.23 -33.62
N GLU A 34 -19.06 -19.06 -32.72
CA GLU A 34 -18.73 -18.66 -31.36
C GLU A 34 -17.93 -17.36 -31.39
N PRO A 35 -18.18 -16.43 -30.46
CA PRO A 35 -17.47 -15.15 -30.47
C PRO A 35 -15.97 -15.42 -30.42
N THR A 36 -15.25 -14.92 -31.43
CA THR A 36 -13.79 -15.03 -31.51
C THR A 36 -13.20 -14.47 -30.22
N SER A 37 -12.53 -15.31 -29.43
CA SER A 37 -11.93 -14.86 -28.18
C SER A 37 -10.86 -13.78 -28.47
N ILE A 38 -10.98 -12.65 -27.78
CA ILE A 38 -9.98 -11.60 -27.84
C ILE A 38 -8.77 -12.05 -27.00
N PRO A 39 -7.56 -12.20 -27.58
CA PRO A 39 -6.41 -12.66 -26.82
C PRO A 39 -5.97 -11.61 -25.80
N VAL A 40 -5.82 -12.02 -24.56
CA VAL A 40 -5.25 -11.22 -23.47
C VAL A 40 -3.88 -11.78 -23.09
N ARG A 41 -3.10 -11.03 -22.30
CA ARG A 41 -1.85 -11.56 -21.74
C ARG A 41 -2.16 -12.74 -20.82
N PRO A 42 -1.48 -13.90 -20.96
CA PRO A 42 -1.81 -15.13 -20.21
C PRO A 42 -1.82 -14.98 -18.69
N VAL A 43 -1.05 -14.02 -18.15
CA VAL A 43 -1.01 -13.75 -16.71
C VAL A 43 -2.38 -13.36 -16.14
N PHE A 44 -3.26 -12.72 -16.93
CA PHE A 44 -4.58 -12.32 -16.45
C PHE A 44 -5.56 -13.50 -16.26
N ASP A 45 -5.25 -14.67 -16.84
CA ASP A 45 -6.04 -15.89 -16.60
C ASP A 45 -5.71 -16.55 -15.25
N THR A 46 -4.56 -16.19 -14.64
CA THR A 46 -4.06 -16.78 -13.40
C THR A 46 -4.07 -15.84 -12.20
N LEU A 47 -4.04 -14.52 -12.43
CA LEU A 47 -4.04 -13.54 -11.35
C LEU A 47 -5.44 -13.42 -10.71
N PRO A 48 -5.53 -13.47 -9.38
CA PRO A 48 -6.80 -13.18 -8.70
C PRO A 48 -7.15 -11.70 -8.83
N SER A 49 -8.44 -11.38 -8.90
CA SER A 49 -8.88 -10.01 -8.69
C SER A 49 -8.66 -9.59 -7.24
N TYR A 50 -8.30 -8.31 -7.02
CA TYR A 50 -8.16 -7.79 -5.68
C TYR A 50 -9.50 -7.82 -4.93
N ALA A 51 -9.56 -8.54 -3.82
CA ALA A 51 -10.75 -8.64 -3.00
C ALA A 51 -10.74 -7.52 -1.94
N ALA A 52 -11.51 -6.46 -2.16
CA ALA A 52 -11.69 -5.41 -1.17
C ALA A 52 -12.55 -5.86 0.02
N GLY A 53 -12.29 -5.32 1.21
CA GLY A 53 -13.18 -5.47 2.36
C GLY A 53 -14.57 -4.87 2.04
N LYS A 54 -15.63 -5.60 2.36
CA LYS A 54 -17.02 -5.18 2.13
C LYS A 54 -17.68 -4.79 3.45
N PRO A 55 -18.64 -3.84 3.45
CA PRO A 55 -19.49 -3.62 4.62
C PRO A 55 -20.26 -4.92 4.95
N PRO A 56 -20.62 -5.16 6.22
CA PRO A 56 -21.45 -6.31 6.57
C PRO A 56 -22.87 -6.16 6.00
N ALA A 57 -23.57 -7.29 5.82
CA ALA A 57 -24.99 -7.27 5.52
C ALA A 57 -25.78 -6.54 6.62
N PRO A 58 -26.93 -5.93 6.30
CA PRO A 58 -27.81 -5.35 7.31
C PRO A 58 -28.31 -6.45 8.29
N VAL A 59 -28.28 -6.14 9.59
CA VAL A 59 -28.89 -6.94 10.65
C VAL A 59 -29.85 -6.02 11.40
N GLU A 60 -31.09 -6.46 11.59
CA GLU A 60 -32.14 -5.67 12.24
C GLU A 60 -31.71 -5.25 13.66
N GLY A 61 -31.89 -3.99 14.00
CA GLY A 61 -31.53 -3.44 15.29
C GLY A 61 -30.04 -3.20 15.52
N LEU A 62 -29.14 -3.52 14.57
CA LEU A 62 -27.71 -3.35 14.74
C LEU A 62 -27.12 -2.30 13.77
N THR A 63 -26.30 -1.41 14.31
CA THR A 63 -25.41 -0.54 13.50
C THR A 63 -24.35 -1.39 12.83
N ARG A 64 -24.12 -1.16 11.52
CA ARG A 64 -23.11 -1.87 10.75
C ARG A 64 -21.75 -1.20 10.89
N TYR A 65 -20.71 -1.99 11.19
CA TYR A 65 -19.33 -1.50 11.25
C TYR A 65 -18.41 -2.30 10.33
N LYS A 66 -17.57 -1.59 9.59
CA LYS A 66 -16.63 -2.17 8.64
C LYS A 66 -15.22 -2.15 9.21
N LEU A 67 -14.79 -3.27 9.81
CA LEU A 67 -13.45 -3.45 10.39
C LEU A 67 -12.49 -4.22 9.44
N SER A 68 -12.75 -4.19 8.13
CA SER A 68 -12.06 -5.05 7.14
C SER A 68 -11.02 -4.32 6.27
N SER A 69 -10.87 -2.98 6.36
CA SER A 69 -10.09 -2.21 5.38
C SER A 69 -9.04 -1.28 5.98
N ASN A 70 -8.80 -1.31 7.28
CA ASN A 70 -7.84 -0.44 8.00
C ASN A 70 -8.10 1.05 7.70
N GLU A 71 -9.37 1.44 7.60
CA GLU A 71 -9.78 2.83 7.45
C GLU A 71 -9.65 3.56 8.80
N ASN A 72 -9.53 4.87 8.77
CA ASN A 72 -9.56 5.70 9.97
C ASN A 72 -11.03 5.96 10.35
N PRO A 73 -11.51 5.52 11.53
CA PRO A 73 -12.92 5.68 11.92
C PRO A 73 -13.30 7.14 12.20
N LEU A 74 -12.32 8.01 12.48
CA LEU A 74 -12.55 9.41 12.85
C LEU A 74 -12.69 10.36 11.65
N GLY A 75 -12.47 9.84 10.43
CA GLY A 75 -12.48 10.66 9.21
C GLY A 75 -11.35 11.71 9.15
N PRO A 76 -11.40 12.69 8.24
CA PRO A 76 -10.42 13.76 8.14
C PRO A 76 -10.59 14.80 9.25
N VAL A 77 -9.53 15.56 9.56
CA VAL A 77 -9.61 16.70 10.49
C VAL A 77 -10.53 17.79 9.94
N PRO A 78 -11.16 18.65 10.81
CA PRO A 78 -12.16 19.62 10.37
C PRO A 78 -11.65 20.58 9.28
N GLU A 79 -10.41 20.96 9.32
CA GLU A 79 -9.77 21.88 8.35
C GLU A 79 -9.71 21.23 6.96
N VAL A 80 -9.40 19.94 6.90
CA VAL A 80 -9.46 19.17 5.63
C VAL A 80 -10.89 19.04 5.14
N ALA A 81 -11.84 18.76 6.04
CA ALA A 81 -13.27 18.70 5.68
C ALA A 81 -13.76 20.01 5.07
N ARG A 82 -13.32 21.17 5.60
CA ARG A 82 -13.61 22.49 5.04
C ARG A 82 -13.05 22.66 3.63
N VAL A 83 -11.76 22.30 3.42
CA VAL A 83 -11.13 22.34 2.08
C VAL A 83 -11.90 21.51 1.06
N LEU A 84 -12.39 20.33 1.48
CA LEU A 84 -13.20 19.46 0.61
C LEU A 84 -14.54 20.10 0.25
N ALA A 85 -15.19 20.77 1.20
CA ALA A 85 -16.49 21.44 0.99
C ALA A 85 -16.40 22.70 0.11
N GLU A 86 -15.28 23.41 0.17
CA GLU A 86 -15.04 24.68 -0.55
C GLU A 86 -14.41 24.48 -1.94
N PHE A 87 -14.12 23.24 -2.36
CA PHE A 87 -13.45 22.98 -3.62
C PHE A 87 -14.41 23.09 -4.82
N ASP A 88 -14.10 23.99 -5.75
CA ASP A 88 -14.94 24.30 -6.93
C ASP A 88 -14.24 24.04 -8.29
N ALA A 89 -12.95 23.69 -8.30
CA ALA A 89 -12.14 23.62 -9.50
C ALA A 89 -12.07 22.21 -10.15
N VAL A 90 -13.11 21.38 -9.96
CA VAL A 90 -13.15 19.98 -10.49
C VAL A 90 -13.06 19.88 -12.01
N HIS A 91 -13.31 20.96 -12.73
CA HIS A 91 -13.26 21.06 -14.20
C HIS A 91 -11.87 21.40 -14.75
N ARG A 92 -10.86 21.50 -13.89
CA ARG A 92 -9.47 21.81 -14.27
C ARG A 92 -8.55 20.65 -13.98
N TYR A 93 -7.56 20.44 -14.84
CA TYR A 93 -6.49 19.50 -14.56
C TYR A 93 -5.66 19.96 -13.35
N PRO A 94 -5.21 19.02 -12.49
CA PRO A 94 -4.26 19.35 -11.43
C PRO A 94 -2.86 19.65 -11.99
N ASP A 95 -1.96 20.11 -11.12
CA ASP A 95 -0.53 20.12 -11.44
C ASP A 95 -0.02 18.68 -11.63
N PRO A 96 0.56 18.34 -12.80
CA PRO A 96 1.01 16.98 -13.08
C PRO A 96 2.13 16.49 -12.15
N LEU A 97 2.84 17.42 -11.47
CA LEU A 97 3.92 17.12 -10.54
C LEU A 97 3.50 17.22 -9.08
N SER A 98 2.27 17.65 -8.79
CA SER A 98 1.79 17.91 -7.42
C SER A 98 2.80 18.78 -6.62
N THR A 99 3.23 19.89 -7.19
CA THR A 99 4.32 20.73 -6.66
C THR A 99 3.99 21.24 -5.26
N ALA A 100 2.75 21.68 -5.01
CA ALA A 100 2.32 22.16 -3.71
C ALA A 100 2.45 21.08 -2.63
N LEU A 101 1.98 19.86 -2.93
CA LEU A 101 2.07 18.73 -2.02
C LEU A 101 3.51 18.30 -1.76
N ARG A 102 4.35 18.22 -2.81
CA ARG A 102 5.76 17.88 -2.66
C ARG A 102 6.51 18.89 -1.82
N THR A 103 6.23 20.18 -2.00
CA THR A 103 6.83 21.25 -1.20
C THR A 103 6.40 21.17 0.28
N ALA A 104 5.12 20.94 0.55
CA ALA A 104 4.63 20.77 1.92
C ALA A 104 5.24 19.54 2.61
N LEU A 105 5.31 18.40 1.91
CA LEU A 105 5.97 17.19 2.41
C LEU A 105 7.46 17.40 2.66
N ALA A 106 8.16 18.07 1.76
CA ALA A 106 9.58 18.37 1.91
C ALA A 106 9.87 19.19 3.17
N GLY A 107 9.05 20.22 3.41
CA GLY A 107 9.13 21.03 4.64
C GLY A 107 8.84 20.24 5.90
N GLN A 108 7.81 19.40 5.91
CA GLN A 108 7.43 18.59 7.07
C GLN A 108 8.46 17.50 7.39
N LEU A 109 9.00 16.84 6.35
CA LEU A 109 9.84 15.65 6.51
C LEU A 109 11.34 15.97 6.53
N GLY A 110 11.73 17.23 6.27
CA GLY A 110 13.14 17.63 6.20
C GLY A 110 13.91 17.00 5.04
N VAL A 111 13.22 16.73 3.92
CA VAL A 111 13.80 16.15 2.69
C VAL A 111 13.74 17.16 1.54
N ASP A 112 14.42 16.86 0.42
CA ASP A 112 14.27 17.68 -0.78
C ASP A 112 12.96 17.34 -1.51
N ALA A 113 12.24 18.33 -2.03
CA ALA A 113 11.04 18.10 -2.84
C ALA A 113 11.35 17.29 -4.11
N GLU A 114 12.59 17.33 -4.59
CA GLU A 114 13.05 16.52 -5.72
C GLU A 114 13.22 15.04 -5.38
N ASP A 115 13.30 14.66 -4.11
CA ASP A 115 13.33 13.27 -3.65
C ASP A 115 11.93 12.63 -3.60
N ILE A 116 10.86 13.42 -3.80
CA ILE A 116 9.47 12.99 -3.64
C ILE A 116 8.79 12.77 -5.00
N VAL A 117 8.08 11.64 -5.13
CA VAL A 117 7.14 11.38 -6.24
C VAL A 117 5.78 11.00 -5.68
N THR A 118 4.73 11.67 -6.15
CA THR A 118 3.35 11.42 -5.74
C THR A 118 2.66 10.36 -6.61
N GLY A 119 1.62 9.72 -6.07
CA GLY A 119 0.83 8.74 -6.80
C GLY A 119 -0.61 8.64 -6.29
N ALA A 120 -1.47 7.98 -7.03
CA ALA A 120 -2.85 7.69 -6.64
C ALA A 120 -2.91 6.68 -5.48
N GLY A 121 -2.65 7.14 -4.27
CA GLY A 121 -2.34 6.34 -3.09
C GLY A 121 -0.93 5.74 -3.15
N SER A 122 -0.47 5.13 -2.05
CA SER A 122 0.79 4.39 -2.06
C SER A 122 0.78 3.24 -3.08
N LEU A 123 -0.39 2.68 -3.40
CA LEU A 123 -0.53 1.67 -4.44
C LEU A 123 -0.15 2.22 -5.83
N GLY A 124 -0.56 3.46 -6.15
CA GLY A 124 -0.15 4.13 -7.38
C GLY A 124 1.35 4.43 -7.41
N ALA A 125 1.93 4.86 -6.28
CA ALA A 125 3.38 5.04 -6.16
C ALA A 125 4.15 3.71 -6.27
N LEU A 126 3.66 2.63 -5.64
CA LEU A 126 4.25 1.29 -5.79
C LEU A 126 4.19 0.81 -7.24
N ASN A 127 3.10 1.09 -7.95
CA ASN A 127 2.97 0.75 -9.38
C ASN A 127 4.02 1.48 -10.25
N GLN A 128 4.35 2.74 -9.93
CA GLN A 128 5.45 3.48 -10.58
C GLN A 128 6.79 2.80 -10.32
N ILE A 129 7.06 2.39 -9.07
CA ILE A 129 8.27 1.68 -8.67
C ILE A 129 8.39 0.36 -9.44
N LEU A 130 7.34 -0.47 -9.42
CA LEU A 130 7.33 -1.74 -10.14
C LEU A 130 7.56 -1.55 -11.64
N LYS A 131 6.90 -0.59 -12.29
CA LYS A 131 7.09 -0.26 -13.70
C LYS A 131 8.53 0.16 -14.03
N THR A 132 9.22 0.76 -13.07
CA THR A 132 10.59 1.24 -13.27
C THR A 132 11.61 0.11 -13.19
N PHE A 133 11.39 -0.88 -12.31
CA PHE A 133 12.41 -1.85 -11.96
C PHE A 133 12.12 -3.29 -12.37
N ALA A 134 10.85 -3.67 -12.56
CA ALA A 134 10.47 -5.07 -12.73
C ALA A 134 9.61 -5.33 -13.97
N GLY A 135 9.84 -6.47 -14.62
CA GLY A 135 9.11 -6.85 -15.82
C GLY A 135 9.63 -8.15 -16.44
N VAL A 136 9.63 -8.18 -17.77
CA VAL A 136 10.30 -9.19 -18.58
C VAL A 136 11.47 -8.49 -19.28
N ASN A 137 12.67 -9.02 -19.13
CA ASN A 137 13.88 -8.45 -19.72
C ASN A 137 14.00 -8.79 -21.23
N ALA A 138 15.09 -8.30 -21.89
CA ALA A 138 15.29 -8.46 -23.32
C ALA A 138 15.45 -9.93 -23.78
N ASP A 139 15.80 -10.83 -22.86
CA ASP A 139 15.97 -12.26 -23.12
C ASP A 139 14.70 -13.07 -22.84
N ASP A 140 13.55 -12.40 -22.67
CA ASP A 140 12.24 -12.99 -22.29
C ASP A 140 12.26 -13.70 -20.91
N VAL A 141 13.18 -13.31 -20.03
CA VAL A 141 13.30 -13.83 -18.68
C VAL A 141 12.62 -12.88 -17.71
N GLN A 142 11.77 -13.43 -16.83
CA GLN A 142 11.08 -12.65 -15.80
C GLN A 142 12.06 -12.16 -14.73
N ASP A 143 11.99 -10.86 -14.44
CA ASP A 143 12.60 -10.27 -13.25
C ASP A 143 11.94 -10.81 -11.98
N GLU A 144 12.66 -10.79 -10.88
CA GLU A 144 12.17 -11.25 -9.58
C GLU A 144 11.91 -10.09 -8.64
N VAL A 145 10.75 -10.14 -7.96
CA VAL A 145 10.41 -9.23 -6.87
C VAL A 145 10.23 -10.06 -5.60
N ILE A 146 11.05 -9.78 -4.58
CA ILE A 146 11.07 -10.52 -3.32
C ILE A 146 10.27 -9.76 -2.26
N TYR A 147 9.46 -10.47 -1.49
CA TYR A 147 8.76 -9.93 -0.32
C TYR A 147 8.34 -11.04 0.63
N ALA A 148 8.12 -10.68 1.88
CA ALA A 148 7.60 -11.62 2.86
C ALA A 148 6.16 -12.05 2.57
N TRP A 149 5.79 -13.25 2.97
CA TRP A 149 4.42 -13.75 2.81
C TRP A 149 3.93 -14.47 4.08
N ARG A 150 2.80 -14.08 4.64
CA ARG A 150 1.82 -13.04 4.28
C ARG A 150 2.36 -11.62 4.42
N SER A 151 2.07 -10.84 3.39
CA SER A 151 2.18 -9.40 3.40
C SER A 151 1.01 -8.79 2.59
N PHE A 152 1.14 -7.56 2.09
CA PHE A 152 0.04 -6.87 1.42
C PHE A 152 -0.43 -7.62 0.17
N GLU A 153 -1.71 -8.02 0.14
CA GLU A 153 -2.30 -8.88 -0.90
C GLU A 153 -2.21 -8.30 -2.32
N ALA A 154 -1.98 -6.99 -2.48
CA ALA A 154 -1.80 -6.40 -3.78
C ALA A 154 -0.40 -6.67 -4.38
N TYR A 155 0.61 -7.04 -3.59
CA TYR A 155 1.96 -7.27 -4.11
C TYR A 155 2.01 -8.34 -5.21
N PRO A 156 1.53 -9.58 -5.01
CA PRO A 156 1.57 -10.59 -6.07
C PRO A 156 0.77 -10.19 -7.30
N ILE A 157 -0.34 -9.46 -7.13
CA ILE A 157 -1.16 -8.99 -8.25
C ILE A 157 -0.38 -7.98 -9.09
N LEU A 158 0.19 -6.95 -8.44
CA LEU A 158 0.93 -5.90 -9.15
C LEU A 158 2.20 -6.44 -9.80
N VAL A 159 2.95 -7.31 -9.11
CA VAL A 159 4.15 -7.97 -9.65
C VAL A 159 3.79 -8.78 -10.91
N GLY A 160 2.74 -9.59 -10.83
CA GLY A 160 2.26 -10.39 -11.97
C GLY A 160 1.80 -9.51 -13.16
N ILE A 161 1.09 -8.41 -12.90
CA ILE A 161 0.68 -7.46 -13.95
C ILE A 161 1.90 -6.89 -14.71
N MET A 162 3.03 -6.66 -14.02
CA MET A 162 4.27 -6.22 -14.67
C MET A 162 4.92 -7.32 -15.52
N GLY A 163 4.54 -8.60 -15.34
CA GLY A 163 5.18 -9.74 -15.96
C GLY A 163 6.37 -10.27 -15.19
N ALA A 164 6.63 -9.74 -13.99
CA ALA A 164 7.68 -10.21 -13.10
C ALA A 164 7.22 -11.40 -12.26
N ARG A 165 8.18 -12.14 -11.71
CA ARG A 165 7.97 -13.28 -10.82
C ARG A 165 7.98 -12.84 -9.35
N SER A 166 6.95 -13.24 -8.61
CA SER A 166 6.93 -13.09 -7.15
C SER A 166 7.79 -14.15 -6.48
N VAL A 167 8.71 -13.72 -5.62
CA VAL A 167 9.50 -14.59 -4.72
C VAL A 167 8.99 -14.32 -3.30
N GLN A 168 8.13 -15.20 -2.81
CA GLN A 168 7.47 -15.09 -1.52
C GLN A 168 8.27 -15.83 -0.45
N VAL A 169 8.75 -15.12 0.56
CA VAL A 169 9.52 -15.67 1.69
C VAL A 169 8.59 -15.78 2.90
N PRO A 170 8.43 -16.96 3.52
CA PRO A 170 7.57 -17.11 4.70
C PRO A 170 7.97 -16.16 5.83
N ASN A 171 6.99 -15.60 6.53
CA ASN A 171 7.23 -14.88 7.77
C ASN A 171 7.71 -15.84 8.87
N LEU A 172 8.37 -15.29 9.90
CA LEU A 172 8.67 -16.00 11.13
C LEU A 172 7.36 -16.39 11.86
N PRO A 173 7.39 -17.39 12.76
CA PRO A 173 6.20 -17.83 13.50
C PRO A 173 5.48 -16.72 14.28
N ASN A 174 6.21 -15.69 14.71
CA ASN A 174 5.66 -14.51 15.38
C ASN A 174 5.08 -13.45 14.41
N GLY A 175 4.97 -13.76 13.13
CA GLY A 175 4.42 -12.88 12.10
C GLY A 175 5.37 -11.79 11.60
N ALA A 176 6.60 -11.69 12.11
CA ALA A 176 7.62 -10.76 11.64
C ALA A 176 8.27 -11.24 10.33
N HIS A 177 8.89 -10.32 9.60
CA HIS A 177 9.67 -10.68 8.41
C HIS A 177 10.93 -11.47 8.77
N ASP A 178 11.19 -12.55 8.05
CA ASP A 178 12.50 -13.20 8.04
C ASP A 178 13.44 -12.47 7.05
N LEU A 179 14.05 -11.40 7.54
CA LEU A 179 14.94 -10.56 6.72
C LEU A 179 16.18 -11.34 6.24
N ASP A 180 16.64 -12.32 7.00
CA ASP A 180 17.78 -13.15 6.61
C ASP A 180 17.41 -14.08 5.45
N ALA A 181 16.24 -14.71 5.51
CA ALA A 181 15.73 -15.53 4.42
C ALA A 181 15.40 -14.67 3.18
N ILE A 182 14.90 -13.44 3.35
CA ILE A 182 14.70 -12.49 2.25
C ILE A 182 16.04 -12.16 1.57
N ALA A 183 17.10 -11.87 2.33
CA ALA A 183 18.41 -11.59 1.79
C ALA A 183 19.00 -12.80 1.07
N ALA A 184 18.83 -14.02 1.63
CA ALA A 184 19.29 -15.26 1.02
C ALA A 184 18.55 -15.63 -0.27
N ALA A 185 17.34 -15.13 -0.48
CA ALA A 185 16.55 -15.36 -1.70
C ALA A 185 16.99 -14.48 -2.89
N VAL A 186 17.90 -13.52 -2.70
CA VAL A 186 18.39 -12.63 -3.77
C VAL A 186 19.19 -13.42 -4.81
N THR A 187 18.83 -13.20 -6.08
CA THR A 187 19.52 -13.79 -7.24
C THR A 187 19.97 -12.69 -8.21
N ASP A 188 20.65 -13.07 -9.28
CA ASP A 188 21.01 -12.16 -10.39
C ASP A 188 19.80 -11.61 -11.15
N ARG A 189 18.61 -12.20 -10.98
CA ARG A 189 17.32 -11.74 -11.54
C ARG A 189 16.53 -10.84 -10.60
N THR A 190 16.95 -10.71 -9.35
CA THR A 190 16.23 -9.85 -8.38
C THR A 190 16.37 -8.39 -8.80
N ARG A 191 15.23 -7.71 -8.97
CA ARG A 191 15.15 -6.30 -9.36
C ARG A 191 14.50 -5.40 -8.32
N LEU A 192 13.83 -5.99 -7.33
CA LEU A 192 13.15 -5.23 -6.29
C LEU A 192 12.91 -6.11 -5.07
N ILE A 193 13.01 -5.52 -3.88
CA ILE A 193 12.59 -6.14 -2.62
C ILE A 193 11.56 -5.22 -1.96
N LEU A 194 10.47 -5.79 -1.41
CA LEU A 194 9.43 -5.05 -0.70
C LEU A 194 9.45 -5.46 0.78
N VAL A 195 9.62 -4.50 1.68
CA VAL A 195 9.58 -4.68 3.13
C VAL A 195 8.42 -3.84 3.68
N CYS A 196 7.32 -4.47 4.06
CA CYS A 196 6.14 -3.82 4.64
C CYS A 196 6.32 -3.68 6.15
N THR A 197 6.41 -2.46 6.66
CA THR A 197 6.65 -2.22 8.08
C THR A 197 5.86 -1.02 8.62
N PRO A 198 4.90 -1.25 9.55
CA PRO A 198 4.40 -2.52 10.06
C PRO A 198 3.81 -3.42 8.98
N ASN A 199 4.01 -4.74 9.12
CA ASN A 199 3.51 -5.67 8.13
C ASN A 199 1.97 -5.78 8.16
N ASN A 200 1.36 -5.75 7.02
CA ASN A 200 -0.06 -6.02 6.83
C ASN A 200 -0.19 -7.40 6.14
N PRO A 201 -0.81 -8.42 6.77
CA PRO A 201 -1.78 -8.31 7.87
C PRO A 201 -1.24 -8.59 9.28
N THR A 202 -0.01 -9.00 9.47
CA THR A 202 0.45 -9.61 10.73
C THR A 202 0.76 -8.62 11.86
N GLY A 203 1.11 -7.37 11.56
CA GLY A 203 1.26 -6.29 12.53
C GLY A 203 2.68 -5.91 13.00
N PRO A 204 3.66 -6.82 13.09
CA PRO A 204 5.02 -6.48 13.52
C PRO A 204 5.70 -5.45 12.63
N ALA A 205 6.59 -4.66 13.22
CA ALA A 205 7.45 -3.72 12.51
C ALA A 205 8.91 -4.16 12.59
N VAL A 206 9.73 -3.72 11.63
CA VAL A 206 11.18 -3.88 11.69
C VAL A 206 11.82 -2.69 12.41
N THR A 207 13.00 -2.91 13.02
CA THR A 207 13.79 -1.85 13.64
C THR A 207 14.89 -1.33 12.71
N GLU A 208 15.53 -0.21 13.07
CA GLU A 208 16.64 0.33 12.29
C GLU A 208 17.83 -0.63 12.24
N SER A 209 18.19 -1.25 13.36
CA SER A 209 19.30 -2.22 13.42
C SER A 209 19.04 -3.44 12.54
N GLN A 210 17.80 -3.93 12.53
CA GLN A 210 17.41 -5.07 11.67
C GLN A 210 17.52 -4.72 10.19
N ILE A 211 17.00 -3.54 9.78
CA ILE A 211 17.03 -3.17 8.36
C ILE A 211 18.45 -2.82 7.89
N ARG A 212 19.29 -2.20 8.73
CA ARG A 212 20.72 -1.97 8.40
C ARG A 212 21.49 -3.27 8.25
N SER A 213 21.26 -4.24 9.14
CA SER A 213 21.84 -5.59 9.02
C SER A 213 21.38 -6.32 7.75
N PHE A 214 20.13 -6.17 7.37
CA PHE A 214 19.57 -6.69 6.13
C PHE A 214 20.20 -6.04 4.89
N LEU A 215 20.23 -4.70 4.84
CA LEU A 215 20.80 -3.95 3.71
C LEU A 215 22.28 -4.24 3.49
N ALA A 216 23.03 -4.57 4.54
CA ALA A 216 24.43 -5.00 4.42
C ALA A 216 24.60 -6.34 3.68
N LYS A 217 23.55 -7.15 3.56
CA LYS A 217 23.53 -8.45 2.86
C LYS A 217 22.95 -8.36 1.45
N VAL A 218 22.26 -7.27 1.13
CA VAL A 218 21.62 -7.05 -0.17
C VAL A 218 22.55 -6.26 -1.09
N PRO A 219 22.73 -6.65 -2.37
CA PRO A 219 23.53 -5.86 -3.30
C PRO A 219 22.97 -4.43 -3.43
N ALA A 220 23.85 -3.43 -3.36
CA ALA A 220 23.45 -2.01 -3.45
C ALA A 220 22.80 -1.63 -4.80
N THR A 221 22.84 -2.52 -5.78
CA THR A 221 22.18 -2.38 -7.09
C THR A 221 20.73 -2.85 -7.08
N VAL A 222 20.27 -3.52 -6.01
CA VAL A 222 18.89 -3.98 -5.86
C VAL A 222 18.11 -2.96 -5.03
N PRO A 223 17.09 -2.30 -5.60
CA PRO A 223 16.24 -1.38 -4.85
C PRO A 223 15.45 -2.11 -3.77
N VAL A 224 15.32 -1.47 -2.61
CA VAL A 224 14.55 -1.96 -1.46
C VAL A 224 13.46 -0.92 -1.12
N VAL A 225 12.21 -1.31 -1.25
CA VAL A 225 11.07 -0.49 -0.82
C VAL A 225 10.77 -0.76 0.63
N ILE A 226 10.75 0.28 1.44
CA ILE A 226 10.24 0.28 2.80
C ILE A 226 8.82 0.83 2.75
N ASP A 227 7.82 -0.07 2.78
CA ASP A 227 6.41 0.30 2.73
C ASP A 227 5.91 0.64 4.14
N GLU A 228 5.86 1.92 4.43
CA GLU A 228 5.52 2.52 5.71
C GLU A 228 4.07 3.04 5.74
N ALA A 229 3.13 2.30 5.15
CA ALA A 229 1.72 2.73 5.09
C ALA A 229 1.07 2.95 6.48
N TYR A 230 1.68 2.46 7.55
CA TYR A 230 1.20 2.56 8.93
C TYR A 230 2.19 3.29 9.86
N PHE A 231 3.15 4.04 9.32
CA PHE A 231 4.24 4.67 10.06
C PHE A 231 3.76 5.54 11.22
N GLU A 232 2.74 6.36 11.01
CA GLU A 232 2.26 7.31 12.05
C GLU A 232 1.74 6.58 13.30
N PHE A 233 1.19 5.37 13.13
CA PHE A 233 0.77 4.54 14.27
C PHE A 233 1.96 3.97 15.05
N CYS A 234 3.09 3.68 14.37
CA CYS A 234 4.35 3.33 15.03
C CYS A 234 4.86 4.51 15.85
N ALA A 235 4.95 5.69 15.23
CA ALA A 235 5.48 6.90 15.84
C ALA A 235 4.69 7.34 17.08
N ALA A 236 3.39 7.01 17.14
CA ALA A 236 2.53 7.29 18.29
C ALA A 236 2.50 6.15 19.33
N SER A 237 3.16 5.01 19.08
CA SER A 237 3.15 3.85 19.97
C SER A 237 4.15 3.98 21.11
N SER A 238 3.77 3.49 22.27
CA SER A 238 4.71 3.31 23.37
C SER A 238 5.67 2.17 23.07
N ILE A 239 6.96 2.38 23.26
CA ILE A 239 7.99 1.36 23.08
C ILE A 239 8.30 0.76 24.45
N PRO A 240 8.24 -0.57 24.61
CA PRO A 240 8.61 -1.23 25.84
C PRO A 240 10.05 -0.89 26.24
N LYS A 241 10.29 -0.77 27.56
CA LYS A 241 11.61 -0.42 28.07
C LYS A 241 12.65 -1.46 27.64
N GLY A 242 13.69 -1.01 26.93
CA GLY A 242 14.80 -1.84 26.47
C GLY A 242 14.60 -2.41 25.07
N GLU A 243 13.46 -2.16 24.43
CA GLU A 243 13.24 -2.47 23.02
C GLU A 243 13.65 -1.30 22.13
N GLU A 244 14.10 -1.63 20.92
CA GLU A 244 14.40 -0.64 19.88
C GLU A 244 13.10 -0.20 19.20
N PRO A 245 12.93 1.11 18.90
CA PRO A 245 11.73 1.59 18.23
C PRO A 245 11.63 1.04 16.78
N PRO A 246 10.41 0.95 16.24
CA PRO A 246 10.21 0.71 14.82
C PRO A 246 10.97 1.72 13.96
N LEU A 247 11.44 1.22 12.81
CA LEU A 247 12.15 2.02 11.81
C LEU A 247 11.34 3.25 11.38
N ASN A 248 12.02 4.39 11.27
CA ASN A 248 11.64 5.49 10.40
C ASN A 248 12.56 5.47 9.16
N GLY A 249 12.04 5.14 8.00
CA GLY A 249 12.83 5.01 6.78
C GLY A 249 13.59 6.29 6.39
N LEU A 250 13.14 7.47 6.86
CA LEU A 250 13.84 8.74 6.64
C LEU A 250 15.24 8.77 7.28
N ASP A 251 15.46 8.00 8.33
CA ASP A 251 16.73 7.96 9.05
C ASP A 251 17.82 7.21 8.28
N ILE A 252 17.41 6.43 7.26
CA ILE A 252 18.33 5.55 6.51
C ILE A 252 18.41 5.84 5.00
N TYR A 253 17.39 6.45 4.37
CA TYR A 253 17.34 6.52 2.88
C TYR A 253 18.50 7.32 2.27
N ARG A 254 19.09 8.27 3.00
CA ARG A 254 20.26 9.00 2.52
C ARG A 254 21.55 8.19 2.57
N ASP A 255 21.65 7.26 3.51
CA ASP A 255 22.82 6.36 3.67
C ASP A 255 22.79 5.25 2.62
N TYR A 256 21.59 4.89 2.13
CA TYR A 256 21.37 3.79 1.18
C TYR A 256 20.64 4.28 -0.08
N PRO A 257 21.39 4.65 -1.13
CA PRO A 257 20.80 5.20 -2.36
C PRO A 257 19.82 4.27 -3.08
N ASN A 258 19.80 2.98 -2.75
CA ASN A 258 18.86 1.98 -3.26
C ASN A 258 17.60 1.83 -2.38
N VAL A 259 17.46 2.57 -1.29
CA VAL A 259 16.24 2.56 -0.46
C VAL A 259 15.19 3.51 -1.03
N ILE A 260 13.94 3.05 -1.08
CA ILE A 260 12.76 3.80 -1.48
C ILE A 260 11.73 3.71 -0.35
N ILE A 261 11.34 4.83 0.23
CA ILE A 261 10.28 4.90 1.23
C ILE A 261 8.94 5.05 0.52
N LEU A 262 7.92 4.33 0.98
CA LEU A 262 6.56 4.40 0.45
C LEU A 262 5.58 4.75 1.58
N ARG A 263 4.83 5.85 1.44
CA ARG A 263 3.85 6.34 2.43
C ARG A 263 2.50 6.69 1.80
N THR A 264 1.46 6.80 2.61
CA THR A 264 0.09 7.03 2.16
C THR A 264 -0.66 8.01 3.06
N PHE A 265 -1.59 8.77 2.49
CA PHE A 265 -2.58 9.55 3.24
C PHE A 265 -3.87 8.75 3.55
N SER A 266 -3.91 7.47 3.16
CA SER A 266 -5.13 6.66 3.31
C SER A 266 -5.41 6.21 4.74
N LYS A 267 -4.42 6.23 5.65
CA LYS A 267 -4.50 5.62 6.97
C LYS A 267 -4.58 6.67 8.08
N ALA A 268 -3.47 7.17 8.57
CA ALA A 268 -3.43 8.15 9.65
C ALA A 268 -4.24 9.42 9.34
N GLN A 269 -4.12 9.94 8.13
CA GLN A 269 -4.77 11.19 7.71
C GLN A 269 -6.27 11.03 7.38
N GLY A 270 -6.77 9.78 7.28
CA GLY A 270 -8.18 9.51 7.01
C GLY A 270 -8.63 9.86 5.58
N LEU A 271 -7.71 9.92 4.61
CA LEU A 271 -7.97 10.33 3.22
C LEU A 271 -8.04 9.17 2.23
N ALA A 272 -8.45 7.97 2.69
CA ALA A 272 -8.48 6.76 1.86
C ALA A 272 -9.26 6.94 0.54
N GLY A 273 -10.35 7.69 0.55
CA GLY A 273 -11.20 7.97 -0.62
C GLY A 273 -10.56 8.93 -1.63
N LEU A 274 -9.61 9.76 -1.22
CA LEU A 274 -8.97 10.77 -2.09
C LEU A 274 -7.80 10.23 -2.91
N ARG A 275 -7.29 9.04 -2.59
CA ARG A 275 -6.22 8.38 -3.32
C ARG A 275 -4.95 9.22 -3.43
N VAL A 276 -4.29 9.51 -2.30
CA VAL A 276 -3.00 10.21 -2.24
C VAL A 276 -1.97 9.36 -1.51
N GLY A 277 -0.79 9.26 -2.07
CA GLY A 277 0.39 8.64 -1.49
C GLY A 277 1.65 9.12 -2.19
N TYR A 278 2.80 8.73 -1.70
CA TYR A 278 4.06 9.19 -2.24
C TYR A 278 5.20 8.20 -1.93
N SER A 279 6.26 8.32 -2.71
CA SER A 279 7.55 7.69 -2.42
C SER A 279 8.62 8.75 -2.22
N ILE A 280 9.65 8.42 -1.43
CA ILE A 280 10.85 9.22 -1.20
C ILE A 280 12.04 8.36 -1.57
N SER A 281 12.94 8.87 -2.39
CA SER A 281 14.13 8.14 -2.81
C SER A 281 15.23 9.09 -3.27
N HIS A 282 16.43 8.57 -3.40
CA HIS A 282 17.55 9.33 -3.94
C HIS A 282 17.24 9.83 -5.36
N PRO A 283 17.72 11.04 -5.78
CA PRO A 283 17.44 11.64 -7.10
C PRO A 283 17.72 10.73 -8.31
N GLN A 284 18.72 9.85 -8.21
CA GLN A 284 19.00 8.87 -9.28
C GLN A 284 17.84 7.89 -9.53
N ILE A 285 17.02 7.59 -8.52
CA ILE A 285 15.81 6.75 -8.63
C ILE A 285 14.62 7.63 -9.00
N THR A 286 14.40 8.73 -8.27
CA THR A 286 13.25 9.61 -8.38
C THR A 286 13.02 10.10 -9.82
N ARG A 287 14.10 10.44 -10.55
CA ARG A 287 14.00 10.84 -11.98
C ARG A 287 13.33 9.78 -12.87
N HIS A 288 13.56 8.49 -12.57
CA HIS A 288 12.95 7.39 -13.34
C HIS A 288 11.52 7.11 -12.91
N LEU A 289 11.24 7.23 -11.60
CA LEU A 289 9.88 7.11 -11.08
C LEU A 289 8.95 8.18 -11.69
N ARG A 290 9.45 9.40 -11.90
CA ARG A 290 8.70 10.47 -12.58
C ARG A 290 8.35 10.12 -14.03
N VAL A 291 9.23 9.44 -14.74
CA VAL A 291 8.93 8.95 -16.11
C VAL A 291 7.84 7.88 -16.09
N ALA A 292 7.85 6.99 -15.09
CA ALA A 292 6.85 5.93 -14.91
C ALA A 292 5.51 6.43 -14.33
N ALA A 293 5.49 7.66 -13.80
CA ALA A 293 4.31 8.24 -13.16
C ALA A 293 3.17 8.44 -14.17
N THR A 294 1.95 8.13 -13.74
CA THR A 294 0.76 8.44 -14.52
C THR A 294 0.49 9.95 -14.41
N PRO A 295 0.45 10.69 -15.52
CA PRO A 295 0.16 12.12 -15.50
C PRO A 295 -1.19 12.41 -14.81
N PHE A 296 -1.25 13.46 -13.98
CA PHE A 296 -2.48 13.89 -13.31
C PHE A 296 -3.10 12.83 -12.37
N ALA A 297 -2.31 11.88 -11.87
CA ALA A 297 -2.80 10.79 -11.04
C ALA A 297 -3.39 11.24 -9.68
N VAL A 298 -2.86 12.33 -9.12
CA VAL A 298 -3.38 13.00 -7.92
C VAL A 298 -4.28 14.14 -8.34
N SER A 299 -5.57 14.11 -7.97
CA SER A 299 -6.49 15.19 -8.31
C SER A 299 -6.18 16.47 -7.53
N ALA A 300 -6.57 17.63 -8.06
CA ALA A 300 -6.38 18.93 -7.38
C ALA A 300 -7.06 18.98 -6.01
N LEU A 301 -8.24 18.36 -5.88
CA LEU A 301 -8.94 18.22 -4.60
C LEU A 301 -8.10 17.39 -3.60
N ALA A 302 -7.58 16.26 -4.05
CA ALA A 302 -6.76 15.38 -3.23
C ALA A 302 -5.45 16.05 -2.80
N GLU A 303 -4.80 16.79 -3.69
CA GLU A 303 -3.60 17.56 -3.39
C GLU A 303 -3.86 18.61 -2.31
N ARG A 304 -4.91 19.44 -2.47
CA ARG A 304 -5.28 20.47 -1.47
C ARG A 304 -5.61 19.86 -0.11
N ALA A 305 -6.38 18.77 -0.09
CA ALA A 305 -6.72 18.06 1.14
C ALA A 305 -5.48 17.48 1.84
N ALA A 306 -4.54 16.94 1.08
CA ALA A 306 -3.28 16.42 1.62
C ALA A 306 -2.40 17.55 2.18
N VAL A 307 -2.29 18.67 1.49
CA VAL A 307 -1.56 19.87 2.01
C VAL A 307 -2.19 20.36 3.31
N ALA A 308 -3.51 20.53 3.35
CA ALA A 308 -4.20 20.94 4.58
C ALA A 308 -4.00 19.93 5.73
N SER A 309 -3.94 18.62 5.42
CA SER A 309 -3.65 17.59 6.42
C SER A 309 -2.22 17.70 6.99
N ILE A 310 -1.24 18.07 6.15
CA ILE A 310 0.15 18.34 6.55
C ILE A 310 0.22 19.56 7.45
N GLU A 311 -0.43 20.66 7.06
CA GLU A 311 -0.47 21.91 7.83
C GLU A 311 -1.11 21.74 9.23
N HIS A 312 -1.96 20.71 9.39
CA HIS A 312 -2.64 20.39 10.65
C HIS A 312 -2.20 19.03 11.24
N GLN A 313 -0.92 18.70 11.06
CA GLN A 313 -0.33 17.42 11.49
C GLN A 313 -0.54 17.11 12.98
N GLU A 314 -0.52 18.12 13.85
CA GLU A 314 -0.77 17.94 15.28
C GLU A 314 -2.19 17.36 15.54
N ALA A 315 -3.21 17.89 14.87
CA ALA A 315 -4.57 17.39 14.99
C ALA A 315 -4.72 15.97 14.40
N VAL A 316 -3.98 15.66 13.31
CA VAL A 316 -3.91 14.29 12.77
C VAL A 316 -3.29 13.35 13.79
N MET A 317 -2.17 13.70 14.38
CA MET A 317 -1.46 12.86 15.36
C MET A 317 -2.25 12.67 16.66
N ALA A 318 -3.04 13.64 17.09
CA ALA A 318 -3.96 13.48 18.22
C ALA A 318 -5.00 12.36 17.95
N ARG A 319 -5.53 12.28 16.71
CA ARG A 319 -6.43 11.20 16.29
C ARG A 319 -5.71 9.85 16.19
N VAL A 320 -4.49 9.84 15.67
CA VAL A 320 -3.64 8.65 15.63
C VAL A 320 -3.39 8.12 17.05
N SER A 321 -3.07 8.98 18.00
CA SER A 321 -2.86 8.61 19.42
C SER A 321 -4.13 8.00 20.03
N HIS A 322 -5.31 8.51 19.69
CA HIS A 322 -6.58 7.91 20.12
C HIS A 322 -6.75 6.49 19.57
N ILE A 323 -6.48 6.26 18.28
CA ILE A 323 -6.56 4.93 17.66
C ILE A 323 -5.52 3.98 18.26
N VAL A 324 -4.32 4.47 18.57
CA VAL A 324 -3.28 3.68 19.24
C VAL A 324 -3.73 3.26 20.65
N ALA A 325 -4.29 4.18 21.44
CA ALA A 325 -4.83 3.86 22.76
C ALA A 325 -5.96 2.81 22.68
N GLU A 326 -6.87 2.92 21.71
CA GLU A 326 -7.89 1.91 21.46
C GLU A 326 -7.30 0.55 21.04
N ARG A 327 -6.27 0.54 20.20
CA ARG A 327 -5.54 -0.67 19.83
C ARG A 327 -4.95 -1.35 21.07
N GLU A 328 -4.32 -0.58 21.95
CA GLU A 328 -3.74 -1.10 23.20
C GLU A 328 -4.82 -1.69 24.10
N ARG A 329 -5.97 -1.01 24.25
CA ARG A 329 -7.14 -1.52 24.99
C ARG A 329 -7.65 -2.84 24.41
N VAL A 330 -7.85 -2.88 23.09
CA VAL A 330 -8.36 -4.07 22.37
C VAL A 330 -7.38 -5.23 22.50
N THR A 331 -6.10 -5.01 22.29
CA THR A 331 -5.08 -6.06 22.37
C THR A 331 -4.89 -6.58 23.78
N ALA A 332 -4.98 -5.72 24.81
CA ALA A 332 -4.95 -6.14 26.20
C ALA A 332 -6.13 -7.07 26.51
N ARG A 333 -7.36 -6.67 26.14
CA ARG A 333 -8.56 -7.49 26.39
C ARG A 333 -8.52 -8.83 25.65
N LEU A 334 -8.05 -8.86 24.39
CA LEU A 334 -7.88 -10.11 23.65
C LEU A 334 -6.91 -11.08 24.34
N ARG A 335 -5.80 -10.57 24.90
CA ARG A 335 -4.86 -11.41 25.68
C ARG A 335 -5.49 -11.94 26.96
N GLU A 336 -6.27 -11.14 27.69
CA GLU A 336 -7.05 -11.60 28.85
C GLU A 336 -8.04 -12.71 28.50
N LEU A 337 -8.60 -12.69 27.30
CA LEU A 337 -9.49 -13.72 26.75
C LEU A 337 -8.74 -14.97 26.25
N GLY A 338 -7.40 -14.99 26.33
CA GLY A 338 -6.58 -16.13 25.95
C GLY A 338 -6.20 -16.19 24.47
N TYR A 339 -6.45 -15.13 23.69
CA TYR A 339 -5.99 -15.09 22.29
C TYR A 339 -4.48 -14.90 22.20
N GLU A 340 -3.85 -15.74 21.39
CA GLU A 340 -2.44 -15.59 21.00
C GLU A 340 -2.34 -14.94 19.63
N PHE A 341 -1.58 -13.87 19.50
CA PHE A 341 -1.39 -13.14 18.25
C PHE A 341 -0.11 -12.30 18.28
N PRO A 342 0.47 -11.98 17.09
CA PRO A 342 1.63 -11.10 16.98
C PRO A 342 1.36 -9.71 17.57
N GLY A 343 2.39 -9.07 18.12
CA GLY A 343 2.34 -7.65 18.44
C GLY A 343 2.08 -6.82 17.19
N THR A 344 1.36 -5.68 17.34
CA THR A 344 1.04 -4.83 16.19
C THR A 344 1.38 -3.38 16.45
N TYR A 345 1.97 -2.73 15.46
CA TYR A 345 2.24 -1.29 15.42
C TYR A 345 1.34 -0.54 14.41
N ALA A 346 0.38 -1.26 13.78
CA ALA A 346 -0.58 -0.69 12.82
C ALA A 346 -1.92 -0.33 13.48
N ASN A 347 -2.92 0.05 12.71
CA ASN A 347 -4.29 0.30 13.17
C ASN A 347 -5.20 -0.94 13.05
N PHE A 348 -4.66 -2.12 13.29
CA PHE A 348 -5.38 -3.40 13.24
C PHE A 348 -4.71 -4.44 14.14
N VAL A 349 -5.42 -5.54 14.40
CA VAL A 349 -4.89 -6.75 15.00
C VAL A 349 -5.01 -7.91 14.01
N TRP A 350 -4.10 -8.88 14.11
CA TRP A 350 -4.12 -10.13 13.37
C TRP A 350 -4.38 -11.29 14.32
N LEU A 351 -5.45 -12.05 14.07
CA LEU A 351 -5.79 -13.25 14.83
C LEU A 351 -5.55 -14.50 13.97
N PRO A 352 -4.52 -15.31 14.27
CA PRO A 352 -4.19 -16.52 13.54
C PRO A 352 -5.11 -17.67 13.98
N LEU A 353 -6.35 -17.71 13.51
CA LEU A 353 -7.39 -18.62 13.96
C LEU A 353 -7.38 -19.99 13.27
N GLY A 354 -6.52 -20.20 12.25
CA GLY A 354 -6.45 -21.46 11.53
C GLY A 354 -7.81 -21.85 10.94
N GLU A 355 -8.17 -23.12 11.05
CA GLU A 355 -9.42 -23.68 10.52
C GLU A 355 -10.68 -23.02 11.10
N ARG A 356 -10.61 -22.38 12.28
CA ARG A 356 -11.73 -21.65 12.89
C ARG A 356 -11.96 -20.25 12.28
N THR A 357 -11.16 -19.84 11.29
CA THR A 357 -11.29 -18.54 10.61
C THR A 357 -12.71 -18.33 10.04
N GLY A 358 -13.27 -19.33 9.36
CA GLY A 358 -14.60 -19.24 8.75
C GLY A 358 -15.70 -19.03 9.78
N GLU A 359 -15.70 -19.83 10.83
CA GLU A 359 -16.64 -19.75 11.95
C GLU A 359 -16.63 -18.35 12.61
N PHE A 360 -15.43 -17.82 12.86
CA PHE A 360 -15.27 -16.49 13.42
C PHE A 360 -15.81 -15.38 12.51
N VAL A 361 -15.52 -15.44 11.22
CA VAL A 361 -16.03 -14.48 10.23
C VAL A 361 -17.55 -14.51 10.16
N ASP A 362 -18.17 -15.70 10.20
CA ASP A 362 -19.61 -15.84 10.21
C ASP A 362 -20.25 -15.27 11.49
N LEU A 363 -19.62 -15.47 12.65
CA LEU A 363 -20.06 -14.86 13.91
C LEU A 363 -20.04 -13.32 13.79
N MET A 364 -18.96 -12.74 13.28
CA MET A 364 -18.85 -11.29 13.10
C MET A 364 -19.94 -10.76 12.14
N ASN A 365 -20.12 -11.41 11.00
CA ASN A 365 -21.11 -11.01 9.99
C ASN A 365 -22.54 -11.06 10.51
N ARG A 366 -22.92 -12.10 11.26
CA ARG A 366 -24.24 -12.20 11.91
C ARG A 366 -24.50 -11.10 12.94
N ASN A 367 -23.45 -10.44 13.43
CA ASN A 367 -23.50 -9.32 14.38
C ASN A 367 -23.15 -7.98 13.74
N ALA A 368 -23.37 -7.83 12.41
CA ALA A 368 -23.18 -6.60 11.67
C ALA A 368 -21.75 -6.01 11.75
N LEU A 369 -20.74 -6.86 11.95
CA LEU A 369 -19.32 -6.53 11.85
C LEU A 369 -18.70 -7.22 10.63
N SER A 370 -17.93 -6.50 9.80
CA SER A 370 -17.12 -7.15 8.77
C SER A 370 -15.65 -7.07 9.12
N VAL A 371 -14.97 -8.22 9.07
CA VAL A 371 -13.54 -8.39 9.29
C VAL A 371 -12.87 -8.94 8.03
N ARG A 372 -11.54 -8.95 7.96
CA ARG A 372 -10.83 -9.43 6.78
C ARG A 372 -10.25 -10.82 7.00
N ALA A 373 -10.85 -11.83 6.39
CA ALA A 373 -10.29 -13.18 6.37
C ALA A 373 -9.14 -13.33 5.34
N PHE A 374 -8.19 -14.19 5.66
CA PHE A 374 -7.07 -14.61 4.81
C PHE A 374 -7.06 -16.14 4.70
N GLY A 375 -8.00 -16.68 3.93
CA GLY A 375 -8.22 -18.13 3.83
C GLY A 375 -8.49 -18.76 5.20
N SER A 376 -7.80 -19.86 5.49
CA SER A 376 -7.79 -20.51 6.81
C SER A 376 -6.58 -20.10 7.67
N GLU A 377 -5.89 -19.02 7.34
CA GLU A 377 -4.73 -18.57 8.14
C GLU A 377 -5.16 -17.74 9.33
N GLY A 378 -6.19 -16.90 9.17
CA GLY A 378 -6.67 -16.03 10.22
C GLY A 378 -7.44 -14.82 9.72
N VAL A 379 -7.64 -13.87 10.63
CA VAL A 379 -8.46 -12.69 10.42
C VAL A 379 -7.70 -11.44 10.83
N ARG A 380 -7.71 -10.41 9.97
CA ARG A 380 -7.28 -9.07 10.33
C ARG A 380 -8.50 -8.22 10.68
N VAL A 381 -8.45 -7.56 11.84
CA VAL A 381 -9.51 -6.71 12.35
C VAL A 381 -8.97 -5.29 12.53
N SER A 382 -9.54 -4.32 11.83
CA SER A 382 -9.19 -2.91 11.99
C SER A 382 -9.65 -2.39 13.36
N ILE A 383 -8.88 -1.48 13.95
CA ILE A 383 -9.36 -0.68 15.09
C ILE A 383 -10.34 0.35 14.54
N GLY A 384 -11.59 0.21 14.91
CA GLY A 384 -12.71 1.02 14.46
C GLY A 384 -13.22 1.99 15.52
N GLU A 385 -14.48 2.34 15.40
CA GLU A 385 -15.24 3.11 16.39
C GLU A 385 -15.28 2.35 17.73
N ILE A 386 -15.35 3.04 18.86
CA ILE A 386 -15.36 2.44 20.21
C ILE A 386 -16.45 1.38 20.32
N GLU A 387 -17.66 1.68 19.85
CA GLU A 387 -18.80 0.76 19.88
C GLU A 387 -18.57 -0.49 19.01
N ALA A 388 -17.86 -0.33 17.89
CA ALA A 388 -17.46 -1.44 17.04
C ALA A 388 -16.43 -2.33 17.73
N ASN A 389 -15.43 -1.72 18.39
CA ASN A 389 -14.40 -2.43 19.14
C ASN A 389 -15.00 -3.17 20.36
N ASP A 390 -15.95 -2.56 21.08
CA ASP A 390 -16.64 -3.18 22.22
C ASP A 390 -17.47 -4.39 21.78
N ARG A 391 -18.22 -4.26 20.67
CA ARG A 391 -18.97 -5.39 20.09
C ARG A 391 -18.03 -6.50 19.63
N PHE A 392 -16.95 -6.16 18.98
CA PHE A 392 -15.92 -7.11 18.56
C PHE A 392 -15.37 -7.90 19.77
N LEU A 393 -15.01 -7.21 20.85
CA LEU A 393 -14.49 -7.85 22.06
C LEU A 393 -15.52 -8.76 22.74
N SER A 394 -16.80 -8.35 22.81
CA SER A 394 -17.88 -9.18 23.34
C SER A 394 -18.07 -10.47 22.54
N LEU A 395 -17.96 -10.39 21.21
CA LEU A 395 -18.02 -11.56 20.33
C LEU A 395 -16.77 -12.44 20.42
N CYS A 396 -15.60 -11.87 20.68
CA CYS A 396 -14.39 -12.63 20.98
C CYS A 396 -14.53 -13.42 22.28
N GLU A 397 -15.13 -12.83 23.32
CA GLU A 397 -15.40 -13.53 24.58
C GLU A 397 -16.35 -14.72 24.38
N LEU A 398 -17.43 -14.52 23.62
CA LEU A 398 -18.35 -15.60 23.25
C LEU A 398 -17.64 -16.72 22.48
N PHE A 399 -16.85 -16.36 21.45
CA PHE A 399 -16.15 -17.32 20.61
C PHE A 399 -15.09 -18.13 21.37
N ALA A 400 -14.44 -17.53 22.37
CA ALA A 400 -13.47 -18.21 23.22
C ALA A 400 -14.12 -19.24 24.18
N GLN A 401 -15.39 -19.04 24.55
CA GLN A 401 -16.14 -19.97 25.41
C GLN A 401 -16.67 -21.20 24.64
N GLU A 402 -16.78 -21.11 23.32
CA GLU A 402 -17.28 -22.19 22.46
C GLU A 402 -16.15 -23.13 21.96
N GLY A 403 -14.90 -22.87 22.26
CA GLY A 403 -13.72 -23.63 21.84
C GLY A 403 -12.88 -24.12 22.96
#